data_fa6d590830ac27278b22c4601973deb9
#
_entry.id   fa6d590830ac27278b22c4601973deb9
#
_cell.length_a   1.000
_cell.length_b   1.000
_cell.length_c   1.000
_cell.angle_alpha   90.00
_cell.angle_beta   90.00
_cell.angle_gamma   90.00
#
_symmetry.space_group_name_H-M   'P 1'
#
loop_
_entity.id
_entity.type
_entity.pdbx_description
1 polymer ?
#
loop_
_entity_poly.entity_id
_entity_poly.type
_entity_poly.pdbx_seq_one_letter_code
_entity_poly.pdbx_strand_id
1 'polypeptide(L)'
;MDIRQEIKTRRLIFDGAMGTMLQEQGLSGGELPELWNIEHPEKVKAVHRQYLEAGCDILKTNTFGANALKMADTPYTAQEIVRAGVSLARQAADECGRPAFVAMDIGPTGKLLEPLGDLSFDRAVELFAQMARAGKEAGADLVLIETMSDTYEAKAALLAAKEATGLPVFLTLIMDENGKLLTGGDAAAAAVMFEGLGVDALGLNCGLGPAQMAGPLAAMREYCSLPLICNPNAGLPRSVDGRTVFDIGPQDFAAQVAKLAAGGVALVGGCCGTTPQHIRQVAARCRELPLPAPRQVRRTAVCSYAGVVEIGQTPVIVGERINPTGKSRFKQALREQDMDYILQEGITQMQDGAHILDVNVGLPEIDEPALLPQVVRRLQGVVDLPLQMDTSDPQAMENALRCYNGKALINSVNGKQESMQAIFPLVKKYGGVVVALTLDESGIPETAQGRLEIARRIVETAAGYGIDRRDIVVDALTMTISTGGDAAGVTLDALRLIKQELGVSTILGVSNISFGLPRRELVNTAFFTMALQAGLDAAIINPHSAAMMDAWRASCALLGKDENCGGYICLLYTSPSPRTPEHLVCRLLLEKK
;
A
#
# COMPACT_ATOMS: atom_id res chain seq x y z
N MET A 1 -2.04 13.34 -26.37
CA MET A 1 -3.19 12.54 -25.86
C MET A 1 -2.89 12.21 -24.41
N ASP A 2 -3.86 12.31 -23.48
CA ASP A 2 -3.62 12.01 -22.06
C ASP A 2 -4.12 10.60 -21.75
N ILE A 3 -3.22 9.69 -21.37
CA ILE A 3 -3.56 8.30 -21.08
C ILE A 3 -4.52 8.18 -19.88
N ARG A 4 -4.46 9.12 -18.90
CA ARG A 4 -5.40 9.16 -17.75
C ARG A 4 -6.85 9.37 -18.19
N GLN A 5 -7.08 10.01 -19.33
CA GLN A 5 -8.41 10.16 -19.91
C GLN A 5 -8.79 8.95 -20.76
N GLU A 6 -7.86 8.45 -21.57
CA GLU A 6 -8.13 7.31 -22.45
C GLU A 6 -8.54 6.05 -21.68
N ILE A 7 -7.88 5.71 -20.55
CA ILE A 7 -8.22 4.55 -19.73
C ILE A 7 -9.63 4.60 -19.11
N LYS A 8 -10.26 5.77 -19.09
CA LYS A 8 -11.65 5.97 -18.62
C LYS A 8 -12.68 5.80 -19.73
N THR A 9 -12.28 5.88 -20.97
CA THR A 9 -13.19 5.91 -22.13
C THR A 9 -13.18 4.63 -22.94
N ARG A 10 -12.03 3.92 -22.99
CA ARG A 10 -11.89 2.66 -23.73
C ARG A 10 -10.86 1.73 -23.10
N ARG A 11 -10.96 0.47 -23.41
CA ARG A 11 -9.98 -0.52 -23.03
C ARG A 11 -8.70 -0.33 -23.84
N LEU A 12 -7.56 -0.26 -23.15
CA LEU A 12 -6.25 -0.19 -23.80
C LEU A 12 -5.57 -1.56 -23.73
N ILE A 13 -4.90 -1.89 -24.83
CA ILE A 13 -4.21 -3.17 -25.02
C ILE A 13 -2.70 -2.90 -24.98
N PHE A 14 -2.00 -3.56 -24.06
CA PHE A 14 -0.53 -3.59 -24.06
C PHE A 14 0.00 -4.52 -25.14
N ASP A 15 1.25 -4.35 -25.49
CA ASP A 15 2.02 -5.30 -26.29
C ASP A 15 2.31 -6.61 -25.53
N GLY A 16 3.15 -7.45 -26.10
CA GLY A 16 3.58 -8.73 -25.54
C GLY A 16 5.06 -8.76 -25.16
N ALA A 17 5.64 -9.95 -25.24
CA ALA A 17 7.01 -10.22 -24.84
C ALA A 17 8.05 -9.64 -25.81
N MET A 18 8.85 -8.67 -25.37
CA MET A 18 10.00 -8.17 -26.14
C MET A 18 11.12 -9.23 -26.19
N GLY A 19 11.58 -9.74 -25.04
CA GLY A 19 12.68 -10.69 -24.96
C GLY A 19 12.47 -11.96 -25.77
N THR A 20 11.26 -12.56 -25.74
CA THR A 20 10.91 -13.73 -26.55
C THR A 20 11.06 -13.44 -28.06
N MET A 21 10.57 -12.28 -28.51
CA MET A 21 10.67 -11.89 -29.91
C MET A 21 12.10 -11.60 -30.36
N LEU A 22 12.94 -11.04 -29.49
CA LEU A 22 14.36 -10.82 -29.79
C LEU A 22 15.14 -12.13 -29.80
N GLN A 23 14.80 -13.10 -28.95
CA GLN A 23 15.38 -14.45 -28.99
C GLN A 23 15.08 -15.17 -30.32
N GLU A 24 13.87 -15.03 -30.86
CA GLU A 24 13.53 -15.54 -32.20
C GLU A 24 14.37 -14.88 -33.31
N GLN A 25 14.86 -13.66 -33.07
CA GLN A 25 15.71 -12.91 -34.01
C GLN A 25 17.22 -13.10 -33.76
N GLY A 26 17.59 -13.99 -32.82
CA GLY A 26 18.95 -14.41 -32.57
C GLY A 26 19.61 -13.83 -31.30
N LEU A 27 18.85 -13.22 -30.37
CA LEU A 27 19.36 -12.86 -29.06
C LEU A 27 19.75 -14.12 -28.30
N SER A 28 21.03 -14.22 -27.89
CA SER A 28 21.56 -15.38 -27.20
C SER A 28 21.23 -15.38 -25.70
N GLY A 29 21.20 -16.55 -25.11
CA GLY A 29 21.03 -16.66 -23.64
C GLY A 29 22.20 -16.00 -22.91
N GLY A 30 21.88 -15.08 -21.99
CA GLY A 30 22.87 -14.33 -21.23
C GLY A 30 23.21 -12.93 -21.77
N GLU A 31 22.82 -12.62 -23.00
CA GLU A 31 22.89 -11.25 -23.50
C GLU A 31 21.79 -10.37 -22.88
N LEU A 32 22.11 -9.10 -22.67
CA LEU A 32 21.15 -8.11 -22.20
C LEU A 32 20.31 -7.58 -23.37
N PRO A 33 19.00 -7.83 -23.42
CA PRO A 33 18.15 -7.38 -24.53
C PRO A 33 18.22 -5.88 -24.78
N GLU A 34 18.45 -5.09 -23.73
CA GLU A 34 18.49 -3.65 -23.76
C GLU A 34 19.65 -3.09 -24.59
N LEU A 35 20.77 -3.81 -24.72
CA LEU A 35 21.90 -3.41 -25.55
C LEU A 35 21.50 -3.33 -27.04
N TRP A 36 20.54 -4.15 -27.45
CA TRP A 36 20.04 -4.16 -28.83
C TRP A 36 19.34 -2.86 -29.23
N ASN A 37 19.00 -2.01 -28.28
CA ASN A 37 18.51 -0.65 -28.60
C ASN A 37 19.57 0.17 -29.38
N ILE A 38 20.87 -0.14 -29.17
CA ILE A 38 21.99 0.53 -29.84
C ILE A 38 22.64 -0.39 -30.89
N GLU A 39 22.84 -1.67 -30.54
CA GLU A 39 23.57 -2.60 -31.39
C GLU A 39 22.75 -3.18 -32.55
N HIS A 40 21.42 -3.33 -32.34
CA HIS A 40 20.49 -3.89 -33.32
C HIS A 40 19.15 -3.12 -33.37
N PRO A 41 19.16 -1.77 -33.54
CA PRO A 41 17.98 -0.92 -33.41
C PRO A 41 16.83 -1.30 -34.33
N GLU A 42 17.14 -1.75 -35.56
CA GLU A 42 16.12 -2.14 -36.52
C GLU A 42 15.34 -3.39 -36.11
N LYS A 43 15.99 -4.32 -35.38
CA LYS A 43 15.31 -5.50 -34.86
C LYS A 43 14.34 -5.12 -33.75
N VAL A 44 14.76 -4.28 -32.79
CA VAL A 44 13.90 -3.78 -31.70
C VAL A 44 12.71 -3.01 -32.27
N LYS A 45 12.96 -2.09 -33.21
CA LYS A 45 11.91 -1.32 -33.87
C LYS A 45 10.94 -2.22 -34.65
N ALA A 46 11.43 -3.28 -35.32
CA ALA A 46 10.59 -4.24 -36.02
C ALA A 46 9.63 -4.99 -35.05
N VAL A 47 10.08 -5.34 -33.84
CA VAL A 47 9.21 -5.95 -32.83
C VAL A 47 8.10 -4.97 -32.41
N HIS A 48 8.42 -3.71 -32.12
CA HIS A 48 7.42 -2.68 -31.81
C HIS A 48 6.38 -2.54 -32.91
N ARG A 49 6.83 -2.50 -34.19
CA ARG A 49 5.93 -2.41 -35.35
C ARG A 49 4.98 -3.61 -35.43
N GLN A 50 5.48 -4.83 -35.25
CA GLN A 50 4.66 -6.04 -35.27
C GLN A 50 3.56 -6.02 -34.19
N TYR A 51 3.83 -5.52 -32.97
CA TYR A 51 2.82 -5.38 -31.94
C TYR A 51 1.80 -4.27 -32.26
N LEU A 52 2.24 -3.16 -32.84
CA LEU A 52 1.32 -2.11 -33.33
C LEU A 52 0.38 -2.64 -34.42
N GLU A 53 0.90 -3.41 -35.37
CA GLU A 53 0.10 -4.07 -36.44
C GLU A 53 -0.83 -5.14 -35.85
N ALA A 54 -0.47 -5.75 -34.72
CA ALA A 54 -1.34 -6.67 -33.96
C ALA A 54 -2.45 -5.94 -33.20
N GLY A 55 -2.38 -4.61 -33.07
CA GLY A 55 -3.43 -3.80 -32.48
C GLY A 55 -3.18 -3.37 -31.04
N CYS A 56 -1.97 -3.42 -30.49
CA CYS A 56 -1.69 -2.87 -29.17
C CYS A 56 -1.83 -1.34 -29.17
N ASP A 57 -2.23 -0.76 -28.06
CA ASP A 57 -2.37 0.68 -27.83
C ASP A 57 -1.20 1.26 -27.04
N ILE A 58 -0.50 0.42 -26.25
CA ILE A 58 0.61 0.79 -25.40
C ILE A 58 1.80 -0.10 -25.74
N LEU A 59 2.91 0.52 -26.13
CA LEU A 59 4.20 -0.14 -26.32
C LEU A 59 5.03 -0.03 -25.05
N LYS A 60 5.56 -1.14 -24.56
CA LYS A 60 6.61 -1.18 -23.52
C LYS A 60 7.96 -1.02 -24.21
N THR A 61 8.79 -0.11 -23.74
CA THR A 61 10.13 0.08 -24.31
C THR A 61 11.05 -1.09 -23.93
N ASN A 62 12.08 -1.34 -24.71
CA ASN A 62 13.09 -2.37 -24.40
C ASN A 62 14.10 -1.83 -23.37
N THR A 63 13.63 -1.49 -22.15
CA THR A 63 14.41 -0.83 -21.11
C THR A 63 14.24 -1.46 -19.72
N PHE A 64 13.60 -2.61 -19.65
CA PHE A 64 13.27 -3.33 -18.41
C PHE A 64 14.45 -3.46 -17.43
N GLY A 65 15.61 -3.89 -17.92
CA GLY A 65 16.82 -4.08 -17.12
C GLY A 65 17.83 -2.92 -17.22
N ALA A 66 17.49 -1.79 -17.84
CA ALA A 66 18.42 -0.70 -18.13
C ALA A 66 18.82 0.17 -16.93
N ASN A 67 18.97 -0.41 -15.73
CA ASN A 67 19.46 0.32 -14.56
C ASN A 67 21.00 0.32 -14.49
N ALA A 68 21.57 1.31 -13.79
CA ALA A 68 23.01 1.49 -13.74
C ALA A 68 23.77 0.33 -13.08
N LEU A 69 23.12 -0.52 -12.26
CA LEU A 69 23.77 -1.71 -11.69
C LEU A 69 23.97 -2.79 -12.75
N LYS A 70 22.97 -3.04 -13.60
CA LYS A 70 23.05 -4.02 -14.67
C LYS A 70 23.90 -3.53 -15.85
N MET A 71 23.98 -2.20 -16.05
CA MET A 71 24.78 -1.62 -17.13
C MET A 71 26.25 -1.43 -16.74
N ALA A 72 26.66 -1.69 -15.49
CA ALA A 72 28.01 -1.38 -14.98
C ALA A 72 29.15 -2.03 -15.79
N ASP A 73 28.93 -3.25 -16.29
CA ASP A 73 29.92 -4.02 -17.07
C ASP A 73 29.70 -3.90 -18.60
N THR A 74 28.92 -2.91 -19.05
CA THR A 74 28.65 -2.68 -20.47
C THR A 74 29.34 -1.37 -20.95
N PRO A 75 29.53 -1.18 -22.27
CA PRO A 75 30.11 0.06 -22.78
C PRO A 75 29.13 1.25 -22.76
N TYR A 76 27.89 1.06 -22.36
CA TYR A 76 26.83 2.07 -22.41
C TYR A 76 26.31 2.41 -21.01
N THR A 77 25.93 3.66 -20.84
CA THR A 77 25.22 4.10 -19.62
C THR A 77 23.74 3.72 -19.65
N ALA A 78 23.14 3.58 -18.49
CA ALA A 78 21.69 3.37 -18.38
C ALA A 78 20.87 4.41 -19.15
N GLN A 79 21.29 5.68 -19.09
CA GLN A 79 20.60 6.79 -19.75
C GLN A 79 20.68 6.68 -21.28
N GLU A 80 21.81 6.28 -21.85
CA GLU A 80 21.96 6.07 -23.31
C GLU A 80 21.05 4.95 -23.78
N ILE A 81 21.02 3.82 -23.09
CA ILE A 81 20.15 2.67 -23.39
C ILE A 81 18.67 3.06 -23.30
N VAL A 82 18.27 3.78 -22.23
CA VAL A 82 16.89 4.22 -22.06
C VAL A 82 16.46 5.19 -23.17
N ARG A 83 17.30 6.20 -23.48
CA ARG A 83 16.98 7.14 -24.57
C ARG A 83 16.84 6.43 -25.91
N ALA A 84 17.73 5.50 -26.23
CA ALA A 84 17.65 4.71 -27.44
C ALA A 84 16.35 3.88 -27.50
N GLY A 85 16.04 3.11 -26.45
CA GLY A 85 14.84 2.28 -26.38
C GLY A 85 13.53 3.07 -26.52
N VAL A 86 13.40 4.18 -25.79
CA VAL A 86 12.23 5.06 -25.87
C VAL A 86 12.11 5.68 -27.27
N SER A 87 13.22 6.13 -27.88
CA SER A 87 13.24 6.71 -29.22
C SER A 87 12.79 5.71 -30.29
N LEU A 88 13.19 4.44 -30.20
CA LEU A 88 12.78 3.39 -31.14
C LEU A 88 11.28 3.09 -31.04
N ALA A 89 10.76 2.99 -29.81
CA ALA A 89 9.32 2.79 -29.58
C ALA A 89 8.50 4.00 -30.08
N ARG A 90 8.97 5.24 -29.87
CA ARG A 90 8.34 6.46 -30.36
C ARG A 90 8.31 6.50 -31.87
N GLN A 91 9.42 6.23 -32.55
CA GLN A 91 9.47 6.16 -34.00
C GLN A 91 8.48 5.13 -34.55
N ALA A 92 8.42 3.93 -33.95
CA ALA A 92 7.45 2.93 -34.37
C ALA A 92 6.00 3.39 -34.17
N ALA A 93 5.72 4.07 -33.06
CA ALA A 93 4.39 4.63 -32.76
C ALA A 93 3.99 5.74 -33.75
N ASP A 94 4.91 6.64 -34.08
CA ASP A 94 4.65 7.74 -35.00
C ASP A 94 4.44 7.24 -36.45
N GLU A 95 5.13 6.17 -36.85
CA GLU A 95 5.01 5.57 -38.18
C GLU A 95 3.74 4.71 -38.38
N CYS A 96 3.07 4.28 -37.30
CA CYS A 96 1.98 3.31 -37.41
C CYS A 96 0.65 3.90 -37.89
N GLY A 97 0.53 5.21 -38.04
CA GLY A 97 -0.64 5.90 -38.62
C GLY A 97 -1.87 5.94 -37.69
N ARG A 98 -1.77 5.49 -36.45
CA ARG A 98 -2.79 5.58 -35.39
C ARG A 98 -2.18 5.96 -34.06
N PRO A 99 -2.96 6.54 -33.15
CA PRO A 99 -2.46 6.89 -31.84
C PRO A 99 -2.01 5.65 -31.03
N ALA A 100 -0.79 5.72 -30.49
CA ALA A 100 -0.25 4.72 -29.59
C ALA A 100 0.58 5.41 -28.50
N PHE A 101 0.60 4.84 -27.30
CA PHE A 101 1.37 5.33 -26.16
C PHE A 101 2.69 4.58 -26.03
N VAL A 102 3.72 5.29 -25.60
CA VAL A 102 5.03 4.73 -25.29
C VAL A 102 5.20 4.71 -23.77
N ALA A 103 5.20 3.52 -23.19
CA ALA A 103 5.44 3.28 -21.80
C ALA A 103 6.93 3.01 -21.59
N MET A 104 7.62 3.93 -20.91
CA MET A 104 8.98 3.67 -20.47
C MET A 104 8.96 2.58 -19.42
N ASP A 105 9.57 1.43 -19.75
CA ASP A 105 9.56 0.23 -18.93
C ASP A 105 10.70 0.23 -17.91
N ILE A 106 10.36 0.01 -16.63
CA ILE A 106 11.28 -0.10 -15.50
C ILE A 106 11.02 -1.42 -14.78
N GLY A 107 11.97 -2.34 -14.86
CA GLY A 107 11.98 -3.57 -14.07
C GLY A 107 12.78 -3.43 -12.78
N PRO A 108 12.83 -4.50 -11.94
CA PRO A 108 13.57 -4.50 -10.69
C PRO A 108 15.09 -4.38 -10.89
N THR A 109 15.77 -3.84 -9.89
CA THR A 109 17.25 -3.70 -9.88
C THR A 109 17.97 -5.05 -9.92
N GLY A 110 17.31 -6.11 -9.47
CA GLY A 110 17.90 -7.43 -9.27
C GLY A 110 18.60 -7.58 -7.91
N LYS A 111 18.44 -6.59 -7.03
CA LYS A 111 18.94 -6.58 -5.66
C LYS A 111 17.79 -6.49 -4.67
N LEU A 112 17.96 -7.09 -3.49
CA LEU A 112 17.06 -6.84 -2.37
C LEU A 112 17.48 -5.55 -1.65
N LEU A 113 16.48 -4.80 -1.19
CA LEU A 113 16.71 -3.61 -0.39
C LEU A 113 17.02 -3.97 1.07
N GLU A 114 17.73 -3.06 1.77
CA GLU A 114 17.93 -3.18 3.22
C GLU A 114 16.56 -3.26 3.97
N PRO A 115 16.44 -4.10 5.01
CA PRO A 115 17.49 -4.91 5.66
C PRO A 115 17.67 -6.31 5.05
N LEU A 116 16.90 -6.71 4.03
CA LEU A 116 16.96 -8.05 3.43
C LEU A 116 18.14 -8.22 2.47
N GLY A 117 18.66 -7.14 1.93
CA GLY A 117 19.80 -7.07 1.02
C GLY A 117 20.77 -5.93 1.35
N ASP A 118 21.56 -5.55 0.37
CA ASP A 118 22.65 -4.58 0.47
C ASP A 118 22.36 -3.22 -0.20
N LEU A 119 21.20 -3.08 -0.87
CA LEU A 119 20.84 -1.85 -1.54
C LEU A 119 19.99 -0.95 -0.63
N SER A 120 20.47 0.27 -0.35
CA SER A 120 19.66 1.22 0.42
C SER A 120 18.47 1.75 -0.39
N PHE A 121 17.37 2.09 0.30
CA PHE A 121 16.16 2.63 -0.32
C PHE A 121 16.44 3.88 -1.16
N ASP A 122 17.21 4.83 -0.61
CA ASP A 122 17.51 6.08 -1.30
C ASP A 122 18.39 5.86 -2.54
N ARG A 123 19.32 4.88 -2.47
CA ARG A 123 20.10 4.49 -3.65
C ARG A 123 19.23 3.87 -4.74
N ALA A 124 18.25 3.05 -4.38
CA ALA A 124 17.29 2.53 -5.34
C ALA A 124 16.47 3.65 -6.00
N VAL A 125 16.00 4.63 -5.21
CA VAL A 125 15.31 5.82 -5.74
C VAL A 125 16.18 6.57 -6.75
N GLU A 126 17.47 6.79 -6.46
CA GLU A 126 18.40 7.46 -7.39
C GLU A 126 18.55 6.70 -8.71
N LEU A 127 18.72 5.37 -8.66
CA LEU A 127 18.86 4.52 -9.83
C LEU A 127 17.63 4.63 -10.74
N PHE A 128 16.44 4.49 -10.17
CA PHE A 128 15.19 4.60 -10.92
C PHE A 128 14.93 6.01 -11.43
N ALA A 129 15.30 7.05 -10.67
CA ALA A 129 15.14 8.45 -11.07
C ALA A 129 16.01 8.80 -12.29
N GLN A 130 17.20 8.20 -12.42
CA GLN A 130 18.05 8.36 -13.60
C GLN A 130 17.37 7.81 -14.85
N MET A 131 16.81 6.60 -14.77
CA MET A 131 16.07 5.99 -15.86
C MET A 131 14.84 6.83 -16.23
N ALA A 132 14.01 7.18 -15.22
CA ALA A 132 12.77 7.91 -15.42
C ALA A 132 12.99 9.27 -16.12
N ARG A 133 14.01 10.04 -15.71
CA ARG A 133 14.38 11.30 -16.38
C ARG A 133 14.77 11.09 -17.84
N ALA A 134 15.64 10.11 -18.10
CA ALA A 134 16.08 9.81 -19.47
C ALA A 134 14.90 9.40 -20.37
N GLY A 135 13.96 8.61 -19.86
CA GLY A 135 12.76 8.20 -20.58
C GLY A 135 11.82 9.36 -20.89
N LYS A 136 11.58 10.25 -19.91
CA LYS A 136 10.79 11.47 -20.14
C LYS A 136 11.42 12.37 -21.21
N GLU A 137 12.73 12.62 -21.13
CA GLU A 137 13.46 13.42 -22.09
C GLU A 137 13.40 12.84 -23.51
N ALA A 138 13.36 11.52 -23.64
CA ALA A 138 13.26 10.82 -24.91
C ALA A 138 11.83 10.73 -25.46
N GLY A 139 10.81 11.23 -24.74
CA GLY A 139 9.43 11.33 -25.21
C GLY A 139 8.52 10.19 -24.81
N ALA A 140 8.73 9.54 -23.67
CA ALA A 140 7.78 8.60 -23.10
C ALA A 140 6.48 9.31 -22.67
N ASP A 141 5.32 8.66 -22.86
CA ASP A 141 4.00 9.17 -22.45
C ASP A 141 3.68 8.82 -21.00
N LEU A 142 4.22 7.71 -20.49
CA LEU A 142 4.04 7.22 -19.13
C LEU A 142 5.26 6.41 -18.70
N VAL A 143 5.35 6.17 -17.39
CA VAL A 143 6.29 5.21 -16.79
C VAL A 143 5.51 3.95 -16.42
N LEU A 144 5.97 2.80 -16.89
CA LEU A 144 5.51 1.49 -16.45
C LEU A 144 6.57 0.87 -15.55
N ILE A 145 6.23 0.64 -14.30
CA ILE A 145 7.04 -0.11 -13.34
C ILE A 145 6.48 -1.53 -13.35
N GLU A 146 7.23 -2.51 -13.90
CA GLU A 146 6.68 -3.85 -14.05
C GLU A 146 7.52 -4.96 -13.39
N THR A 147 6.86 -6.06 -13.08
CA THR A 147 7.49 -7.30 -12.56
C THR A 147 8.17 -7.10 -11.20
N MET A 148 7.69 -6.16 -10.40
CA MET A 148 8.23 -5.94 -9.07
C MET A 148 7.83 -7.08 -8.12
N SER A 149 8.82 -7.69 -7.49
CA SER A 149 8.66 -8.82 -6.54
C SER A 149 8.70 -8.39 -5.08
N ASP A 150 8.93 -7.10 -4.83
CA ASP A 150 8.98 -6.46 -3.53
C ASP A 150 8.26 -5.11 -3.55
N THR A 151 7.34 -4.89 -2.59
CA THR A 151 6.60 -3.64 -2.46
C THR A 151 7.51 -2.46 -2.10
N TYR A 152 8.60 -2.72 -1.37
CA TYR A 152 9.52 -1.67 -0.96
C TYR A 152 10.35 -1.14 -2.14
N GLU A 153 10.84 -2.04 -2.99
CA GLU A 153 11.50 -1.67 -4.23
C GLU A 153 10.53 -0.96 -5.19
N ALA A 154 9.31 -1.49 -5.33
CA ALA A 154 8.27 -0.87 -6.16
C ALA A 154 7.93 0.56 -5.68
N LYS A 155 7.91 0.81 -4.36
CA LYS A 155 7.74 2.15 -3.79
C LYS A 155 8.91 3.06 -4.16
N ALA A 156 10.14 2.59 -4.09
CA ALA A 156 11.31 3.37 -4.48
C ALA A 156 11.23 3.79 -5.96
N ALA A 157 10.86 2.86 -6.85
CA ALA A 157 10.66 3.14 -8.27
C ALA A 157 9.52 4.14 -8.52
N LEU A 158 8.39 3.99 -7.79
CA LEU A 158 7.25 4.89 -7.90
C LEU A 158 7.58 6.32 -7.46
N LEU A 159 8.21 6.48 -6.30
CA LEU A 159 8.64 7.80 -5.82
C LEU A 159 9.62 8.45 -6.81
N ALA A 160 10.60 7.67 -7.30
CA ALA A 160 11.55 8.13 -8.31
C ALA A 160 10.84 8.61 -9.59
N ALA A 161 9.90 7.84 -10.12
CA ALA A 161 9.16 8.19 -11.32
C ALA A 161 8.32 9.46 -11.13
N LYS A 162 7.59 9.57 -10.01
CA LYS A 162 6.74 10.74 -9.71
C LYS A 162 7.57 12.01 -9.48
N GLU A 163 8.63 11.92 -8.66
CA GLU A 163 9.49 13.06 -8.33
C GLU A 163 10.31 13.54 -9.55
N ALA A 164 10.76 12.61 -10.41
CA ALA A 164 11.62 12.96 -11.55
C ALA A 164 10.84 13.38 -12.81
N THR A 165 9.59 12.95 -13.00
CA THR A 165 8.92 13.09 -14.30
C THR A 165 7.59 13.83 -14.27
N GLY A 166 6.73 13.58 -13.29
CA GLY A 166 5.33 14.01 -13.30
C GLY A 166 4.45 13.30 -14.35
N LEU A 167 4.99 12.31 -15.07
CA LEU A 167 4.25 11.48 -16.00
C LEU A 167 3.26 10.56 -15.26
N PRO A 168 2.22 10.05 -15.94
CA PRO A 168 1.42 8.95 -15.45
C PRO A 168 2.30 7.75 -15.10
N VAL A 169 1.99 7.07 -13.98
CA VAL A 169 2.73 5.89 -13.55
C VAL A 169 1.79 4.71 -13.43
N PHE A 170 2.07 3.65 -14.17
CA PHE A 170 1.44 2.35 -14.05
C PHE A 170 2.38 1.40 -13.33
N LEU A 171 1.82 0.52 -12.51
CA LEU A 171 2.61 -0.42 -11.71
C LEU A 171 2.03 -1.83 -11.79
N THR A 172 2.89 -2.80 -12.07
CA THR A 172 2.53 -4.22 -12.01
C THR A 172 3.52 -5.02 -11.18
N LEU A 173 2.97 -5.97 -10.45
CA LEU A 173 3.70 -6.84 -9.54
C LEU A 173 3.74 -8.26 -10.10
N ILE A 174 4.76 -9.01 -9.72
CA ILE A 174 4.82 -10.45 -9.94
C ILE A 174 4.49 -11.17 -8.63
N MET A 175 3.48 -12.02 -8.65
CA MET A 175 3.00 -12.79 -7.50
C MET A 175 2.98 -14.28 -7.81
N ASP A 176 2.99 -15.09 -6.76
CA ASP A 176 2.69 -16.52 -6.85
C ASP A 176 1.17 -16.76 -6.99
N GLU A 177 0.77 -18.00 -7.15
CA GLU A 177 -0.64 -18.40 -7.29
C GLU A 177 -1.50 -18.14 -6.03
N ASN A 178 -0.87 -17.93 -4.88
CA ASN A 178 -1.51 -17.57 -3.61
C ASN A 178 -1.64 -16.04 -3.43
N GLY A 179 -1.19 -15.24 -4.40
CA GLY A 179 -1.20 -13.79 -4.36
C GLY A 179 -0.14 -13.20 -3.43
N LYS A 180 0.99 -13.89 -3.26
CA LYS A 180 2.12 -13.44 -2.45
C LYS A 180 3.31 -13.02 -3.32
N LEU A 181 3.96 -11.95 -2.90
CA LEU A 181 5.24 -11.49 -3.43
C LEU A 181 6.39 -12.31 -2.85
N LEU A 182 7.56 -12.26 -3.49
CA LEU A 182 8.78 -12.93 -3.01
C LEU A 182 9.13 -12.56 -1.56
N THR A 183 8.91 -11.32 -1.17
CA THR A 183 9.17 -10.78 0.18
C THR A 183 7.99 -10.95 1.16
N GLY A 184 6.97 -11.71 0.78
CA GLY A 184 5.82 -12.03 1.63
C GLY A 184 4.63 -11.06 1.53
N GLY A 185 4.77 -9.95 0.79
CA GLY A 185 3.68 -9.00 0.58
C GLY A 185 2.46 -9.64 -0.07
N ASP A 186 1.25 -9.16 0.26
CA ASP A 186 0.02 -9.67 -0.34
C ASP A 186 -0.68 -8.68 -1.29
N ALA A 187 -1.60 -9.22 -2.09
CA ALA A 187 -2.29 -8.48 -3.13
C ALA A 187 -3.18 -7.34 -2.58
N ALA A 188 -3.82 -7.56 -1.43
CA ALA A 188 -4.67 -6.55 -0.78
C ALA A 188 -3.82 -5.41 -0.19
N ALA A 189 -2.73 -5.73 0.52
CA ALA A 189 -1.81 -4.75 1.07
C ALA A 189 -1.17 -3.91 -0.05
N ALA A 190 -0.73 -4.55 -1.14
CA ALA A 190 -0.21 -3.85 -2.30
C ALA A 190 -1.26 -2.89 -2.92
N ALA A 191 -2.53 -3.31 -3.02
CA ALA A 191 -3.60 -2.46 -3.53
C ALA A 191 -3.83 -1.23 -2.66
N VAL A 192 -3.91 -1.39 -1.33
CA VAL A 192 -4.07 -0.30 -0.37
C VAL A 192 -2.89 0.67 -0.41
N MET A 193 -1.67 0.14 -0.46
CA MET A 193 -0.44 0.93 -0.47
C MET A 193 -0.31 1.75 -1.76
N PHE A 194 -0.40 1.12 -2.93
CA PHE A 194 -0.12 1.80 -4.19
C PHE A 194 -1.25 2.72 -4.65
N GLU A 195 -2.51 2.40 -4.31
CA GLU A 195 -3.59 3.38 -4.49
C GLU A 195 -3.35 4.63 -3.64
N GLY A 196 -2.97 4.47 -2.37
CA GLY A 196 -2.60 5.58 -1.51
C GLY A 196 -1.45 6.41 -2.07
N LEU A 197 -0.39 5.76 -2.54
CA LEU A 197 0.76 6.42 -3.19
C LEU A 197 0.41 7.06 -4.55
N GLY A 198 -0.80 6.83 -5.08
CA GLY A 198 -1.33 7.51 -6.25
C GLY A 198 -0.70 7.04 -7.56
N VAL A 199 -0.63 5.74 -7.81
CA VAL A 199 -0.41 5.19 -9.15
C VAL A 199 -1.66 5.41 -10.01
N ASP A 200 -1.51 5.51 -11.32
CA ASP A 200 -2.64 5.74 -12.23
C ASP A 200 -3.33 4.43 -12.66
N ALA A 201 -2.62 3.30 -12.60
CA ALA A 201 -3.15 1.96 -12.77
C ALA A 201 -2.27 0.94 -12.05
N LEU A 202 -2.85 -0.14 -11.54
CA LEU A 202 -2.18 -1.17 -10.75
C LEU A 202 -2.53 -2.56 -11.27
N GLY A 203 -1.63 -3.52 -11.15
CA GLY A 203 -2.00 -4.89 -11.53
C GLY A 203 -0.88 -5.90 -11.43
N LEU A 204 -0.99 -6.92 -12.26
CA LEU A 204 -0.08 -8.05 -12.29
C LEU A 204 0.48 -8.29 -13.68
N ASN A 205 1.74 -8.72 -13.75
CA ASN A 205 2.34 -9.24 -14.96
C ASN A 205 3.30 -10.39 -14.65
N CYS A 206 3.60 -11.19 -15.66
CA CYS A 206 4.58 -12.28 -15.58
C CYS A 206 4.25 -13.35 -14.51
N GLY A 207 5.13 -14.34 -14.33
CA GLY A 207 5.03 -15.42 -13.33
C GLY A 207 3.92 -16.42 -13.59
N LEU A 208 2.71 -15.97 -13.79
CA LEU A 208 1.48 -16.75 -13.90
C LEU A 208 0.86 -16.67 -15.29
N GLY A 209 0.08 -17.70 -15.64
CA GLY A 209 -0.85 -17.64 -16.77
C GLY A 209 -2.16 -16.92 -16.41
N PRO A 210 -3.05 -16.67 -17.41
CA PRO A 210 -4.26 -15.88 -17.17
C PRO A 210 -5.19 -16.45 -16.09
N ALA A 211 -5.33 -17.76 -16.04
CA ALA A 211 -6.24 -18.42 -15.10
C ALA A 211 -5.81 -18.22 -13.63
N GLN A 212 -4.50 -18.33 -13.36
CA GLN A 212 -3.95 -18.20 -12.00
C GLN A 212 -3.98 -16.75 -11.50
N MET A 213 -3.94 -15.75 -12.38
CA MET A 213 -4.02 -14.32 -11.97
C MET A 213 -5.40 -13.90 -11.46
N ALA A 214 -6.45 -14.69 -11.67
CA ALA A 214 -7.82 -14.31 -11.32
C ALA A 214 -8.00 -14.06 -9.80
N GLY A 215 -7.46 -14.91 -8.96
CA GLY A 215 -7.54 -14.78 -7.49
C GLY A 215 -6.86 -13.52 -6.96
N PRO A 216 -5.56 -13.35 -7.21
CA PRO A 216 -4.83 -12.15 -6.78
C PRO A 216 -5.43 -10.84 -7.32
N LEU A 217 -5.87 -10.78 -8.58
CA LEU A 217 -6.56 -9.60 -9.14
C LEU A 217 -7.90 -9.32 -8.46
N ALA A 218 -8.66 -10.36 -8.08
CA ALA A 218 -9.89 -10.20 -7.31
C ALA A 218 -9.62 -9.61 -5.92
N ALA A 219 -8.57 -10.08 -5.23
CA ALA A 219 -8.14 -9.56 -3.94
C ALA A 219 -7.70 -8.07 -4.07
N MET A 220 -6.91 -7.72 -5.08
CA MET A 220 -6.57 -6.31 -5.35
C MET A 220 -7.82 -5.46 -5.56
N ARG A 221 -8.77 -5.96 -6.37
CA ARG A 221 -10.00 -5.23 -6.71
C ARG A 221 -10.87 -4.94 -5.49
N GLU A 222 -10.80 -5.76 -4.46
CA GLU A 222 -11.57 -5.54 -3.24
C GLU A 222 -11.16 -4.26 -2.52
N TYR A 223 -9.87 -3.90 -2.56
CA TYR A 223 -9.28 -2.78 -1.83
C TYR A 223 -8.89 -1.58 -2.69
N CYS A 224 -9.05 -1.67 -4.01
CA CYS A 224 -8.56 -0.68 -4.96
C CYS A 224 -9.67 -0.17 -5.89
N SER A 225 -9.71 1.15 -6.11
CA SER A 225 -10.60 1.83 -7.07
C SER A 225 -9.94 2.06 -8.42
N LEU A 226 -8.63 1.77 -8.54
CA LEU A 226 -7.83 2.02 -9.73
C LEU A 226 -8.19 1.08 -10.88
N PRO A 227 -7.93 1.49 -12.14
CA PRO A 227 -7.93 0.58 -13.27
C PRO A 227 -6.93 -0.55 -13.07
N LEU A 228 -7.37 -1.81 -13.18
CA LEU A 228 -6.49 -2.97 -13.03
C LEU A 228 -5.84 -3.37 -14.35
N ILE A 229 -4.56 -3.76 -14.27
CA ILE A 229 -3.72 -4.25 -15.37
C ILE A 229 -3.53 -5.76 -15.23
N CYS A 230 -3.61 -6.49 -16.35
CA CYS A 230 -3.26 -7.90 -16.41
C CYS A 230 -2.45 -8.22 -17.66
N ASN A 231 -1.16 -8.49 -17.52
CA ASN A 231 -0.26 -8.91 -18.58
C ASN A 231 0.33 -10.31 -18.23
N PRO A 232 -0.42 -11.40 -18.43
CA PRO A 232 0.01 -12.75 -18.06
C PRO A 232 1.01 -13.33 -19.04
N ASN A 233 1.69 -14.40 -18.63
CA ASN A 233 2.46 -15.25 -19.53
C ASN A 233 1.51 -16.10 -20.40
N ALA A 234 2.03 -16.58 -21.54
CA ALA A 234 1.31 -17.53 -22.39
C ALA A 234 1.27 -18.96 -21.77
N GLY A 235 0.95 -19.06 -20.49
CA GLY A 235 0.99 -20.25 -19.67
C GLY A 235 2.18 -20.25 -18.70
N LEU A 236 2.40 -21.38 -18.01
CA LEU A 236 3.55 -21.53 -17.13
C LEU A 236 4.80 -21.93 -17.94
N PRO A 237 5.98 -21.40 -17.60
CA PRO A 237 7.22 -21.74 -18.30
C PRO A 237 7.57 -23.22 -18.08
N ARG A 238 7.92 -23.93 -19.16
CA ARG A 238 8.44 -25.30 -19.12
C ARG A 238 9.76 -25.36 -19.86
N SER A 239 10.70 -26.15 -19.36
CA SER A 239 11.95 -26.39 -20.08
C SER A 239 11.76 -27.61 -21.00
N VAL A 240 11.95 -27.42 -22.30
CA VAL A 240 11.96 -28.49 -23.31
C VAL A 240 13.22 -28.31 -24.14
N ASP A 241 14.09 -29.33 -24.14
CA ASP A 241 15.39 -29.33 -24.82
C ASP A 241 16.25 -28.09 -24.53
N GLY A 242 16.25 -27.65 -23.24
CA GLY A 242 17.01 -26.50 -22.77
C GLY A 242 16.41 -25.13 -23.20
N ARG A 243 15.22 -25.11 -23.81
CA ARG A 243 14.50 -23.88 -24.17
C ARG A 243 13.26 -23.69 -23.29
N THR A 244 12.98 -22.46 -22.93
CA THR A 244 11.72 -22.11 -22.24
C THR A 244 10.58 -22.08 -23.24
N VAL A 245 9.57 -22.91 -23.02
CA VAL A 245 8.37 -23.01 -23.85
C VAL A 245 7.13 -22.68 -23.01
N PHE A 246 6.17 -22.04 -23.64
CA PHE A 246 4.85 -21.71 -23.06
C PHE A 246 3.77 -22.46 -23.82
N ASP A 247 2.75 -22.96 -23.12
CA ASP A 247 1.79 -23.96 -23.64
C ASP A 247 0.40 -23.42 -24.01
N ILE A 248 0.13 -22.13 -23.78
CA ILE A 248 -1.18 -21.54 -24.11
C ILE A 248 -1.09 -20.81 -25.45
N GLY A 249 -1.81 -21.34 -26.45
CA GLY A 249 -1.86 -20.74 -27.78
C GLY A 249 -2.70 -19.44 -27.82
N PRO A 250 -2.57 -18.64 -28.92
CA PRO A 250 -3.18 -17.32 -29.01
C PRO A 250 -4.68 -17.25 -28.78
N GLN A 251 -5.44 -18.25 -29.25
CA GLN A 251 -6.89 -18.28 -29.13
C GLN A 251 -7.36 -18.53 -27.69
N ASP A 252 -6.75 -19.52 -27.02
CA ASP A 252 -7.07 -19.89 -25.63
C ASP A 252 -6.60 -18.83 -24.66
N PHE A 253 -5.42 -18.25 -24.91
CA PHE A 253 -4.90 -17.10 -24.16
C PHE A 253 -5.91 -15.94 -24.20
N ALA A 254 -6.32 -15.52 -25.39
CA ALA A 254 -7.26 -14.41 -25.54
C ALA A 254 -8.64 -14.71 -24.94
N ALA A 255 -9.09 -15.97 -24.98
CA ALA A 255 -10.35 -16.37 -24.33
C ALA A 255 -10.26 -16.25 -22.80
N GLN A 256 -9.14 -16.64 -22.20
CA GLN A 256 -8.92 -16.50 -20.76
C GLN A 256 -8.74 -15.03 -20.33
N VAL A 257 -7.96 -14.26 -21.08
CA VAL A 257 -7.80 -12.81 -20.84
C VAL A 257 -9.12 -12.07 -20.95
N ALA A 258 -9.98 -12.43 -21.90
CA ALA A 258 -11.31 -11.85 -22.04
C ALA A 258 -12.23 -12.12 -20.82
N LYS A 259 -12.09 -13.27 -20.15
CA LYS A 259 -12.79 -13.55 -18.88
C LYS A 259 -12.32 -12.60 -17.76
N LEU A 260 -11.01 -12.35 -17.66
CA LEU A 260 -10.46 -11.40 -16.71
C LEU A 260 -10.92 -9.97 -16.99
N ALA A 261 -10.94 -9.59 -18.28
CA ALA A 261 -11.45 -8.30 -18.72
C ALA A 261 -12.95 -8.11 -18.36
N ALA A 262 -13.78 -9.12 -18.58
CA ALA A 262 -15.18 -9.12 -18.16
C ALA A 262 -15.32 -9.11 -16.63
N GLY A 263 -14.38 -9.74 -15.92
CA GLY A 263 -14.28 -9.76 -14.45
C GLY A 263 -13.84 -8.44 -13.81
N GLY A 264 -13.49 -7.41 -14.60
CA GLY A 264 -13.20 -6.08 -14.07
C GLY A 264 -11.76 -5.60 -14.25
N VAL A 265 -10.95 -6.28 -15.04
CA VAL A 265 -9.64 -5.79 -15.48
C VAL A 265 -9.83 -4.75 -16.60
N ALA A 266 -9.19 -3.60 -16.48
CA ALA A 266 -9.35 -2.48 -17.41
C ALA A 266 -8.33 -2.49 -18.56
N LEU A 267 -7.08 -2.86 -18.28
CA LEU A 267 -5.97 -2.90 -19.22
C LEU A 267 -5.45 -4.34 -19.34
N VAL A 268 -5.26 -4.80 -20.55
CA VAL A 268 -4.83 -6.19 -20.81
C VAL A 268 -3.74 -6.24 -21.86
N GLY A 269 -2.90 -7.26 -21.79
CA GLY A 269 -1.85 -7.51 -22.76
C GLY A 269 -1.21 -8.86 -22.53
N GLY A 270 0.11 -8.94 -22.73
CA GLY A 270 0.87 -10.15 -22.49
C GLY A 270 2.26 -9.90 -21.92
N CYS A 271 2.84 -10.96 -21.37
CA CYS A 271 4.22 -11.02 -20.92
C CYS A 271 4.92 -12.21 -21.58
N CYS A 272 5.80 -12.92 -20.90
CA CYS A 272 6.63 -13.97 -21.46
C CYS A 272 5.84 -15.01 -22.31
N GLY A 273 6.41 -15.41 -23.43
CA GLY A 273 5.81 -16.36 -24.37
C GLY A 273 4.70 -15.82 -25.26
N THR A 274 4.24 -14.58 -25.04
CA THR A 274 3.23 -13.98 -25.93
C THR A 274 3.87 -13.39 -27.19
N THR A 275 3.21 -13.52 -28.32
CA THR A 275 3.63 -13.07 -29.65
C THR A 275 2.63 -12.06 -30.21
N PRO A 276 2.92 -11.39 -31.34
CA PRO A 276 1.96 -10.52 -32.02
C PRO A 276 0.62 -11.21 -32.33
N GLN A 277 0.61 -12.52 -32.56
CA GLN A 277 -0.65 -13.27 -32.76
C GLN A 277 -1.49 -13.34 -31.48
N HIS A 278 -0.88 -13.51 -30.30
CA HIS A 278 -1.58 -13.47 -29.02
C HIS A 278 -2.24 -12.10 -28.81
N ILE A 279 -1.49 -11.03 -29.04
CA ILE A 279 -2.00 -9.66 -28.86
C ILE A 279 -3.10 -9.32 -29.87
N ARG A 280 -2.99 -9.79 -31.11
CA ARG A 280 -4.07 -9.64 -32.11
C ARG A 280 -5.37 -10.30 -31.66
N GLN A 281 -5.30 -11.51 -31.11
CA GLN A 281 -6.49 -12.20 -30.59
C GLN A 281 -7.05 -11.53 -29.33
N VAL A 282 -6.18 -11.03 -28.43
CA VAL A 282 -6.60 -10.24 -27.25
C VAL A 282 -7.29 -8.95 -27.70
N ALA A 283 -6.70 -8.19 -28.62
CA ALA A 283 -7.30 -6.96 -29.15
C ALA A 283 -8.67 -7.23 -29.79
N ALA A 284 -8.79 -8.27 -30.63
CA ALA A 284 -10.04 -8.63 -31.28
C ALA A 284 -11.15 -9.01 -30.30
N ARG A 285 -10.82 -9.67 -29.18
CA ARG A 285 -11.81 -10.14 -28.19
C ARG A 285 -12.12 -9.13 -27.09
N CYS A 286 -11.14 -8.33 -26.68
CA CYS A 286 -11.26 -7.51 -25.47
C CYS A 286 -11.62 -6.05 -25.76
N ARG A 287 -11.32 -5.52 -26.96
CA ARG A 287 -11.51 -4.10 -27.28
C ARG A 287 -12.96 -3.65 -27.14
N GLU A 288 -13.90 -4.46 -27.60
CA GLU A 288 -15.33 -4.16 -27.58
C GLU A 288 -16.04 -4.53 -26.26
N LEU A 289 -15.32 -5.19 -25.34
CA LEU A 289 -15.89 -5.48 -24.03
C LEU A 289 -16.07 -4.17 -23.24
N PRO A 290 -17.19 -4.01 -22.53
CA PRO A 290 -17.42 -2.82 -21.71
C PRO A 290 -16.31 -2.65 -20.68
N LEU A 291 -15.94 -1.40 -20.40
CA LEU A 291 -15.07 -1.09 -19.29
C LEU A 291 -15.75 -1.47 -17.97
N PRO A 292 -14.97 -1.89 -16.96
CA PRO A 292 -15.54 -2.06 -15.63
C PRO A 292 -16.12 -0.73 -15.15
N ALA A 293 -17.29 -0.79 -14.50
CA ALA A 293 -17.87 0.39 -13.87
C ALA A 293 -16.88 0.98 -12.84
N PRO A 294 -16.77 2.31 -12.77
CA PRO A 294 -15.95 2.97 -11.76
C PRO A 294 -16.36 2.47 -10.37
N ARG A 295 -15.40 1.96 -9.62
CA ARG A 295 -15.63 1.50 -8.26
C ARG A 295 -15.09 2.53 -7.28
N GLN A 296 -15.87 2.83 -6.26
CA GLN A 296 -15.41 3.58 -5.10
C GLN A 296 -15.26 2.64 -3.92
N VAL A 297 -14.05 2.38 -3.51
CA VAL A 297 -13.75 1.71 -2.24
C VAL A 297 -13.88 2.75 -1.14
N ARG A 298 -14.82 2.54 -0.20
CA ARG A 298 -15.11 3.49 0.90
C ARG A 298 -14.53 3.05 2.24
N ARG A 299 -13.61 2.10 2.24
CA ARG A 299 -13.01 1.56 3.45
C ARG A 299 -11.85 2.44 3.89
N THR A 300 -11.80 2.81 5.18
CA THR A 300 -10.62 3.36 5.82
C THR A 300 -9.67 2.20 6.10
N ALA A 301 -8.49 2.21 5.48
CA ALA A 301 -7.55 1.10 5.59
C ALA A 301 -6.11 1.60 5.65
N VAL A 302 -5.33 1.01 6.55
CA VAL A 302 -3.87 1.09 6.62
C VAL A 302 -3.29 -0.29 6.35
N CYS A 303 -2.03 -0.36 5.96
CA CYS A 303 -1.38 -1.65 5.75
C CYS A 303 0.12 -1.59 6.10
N SER A 304 0.65 -2.75 6.49
CA SER A 304 2.06 -3.09 6.31
C SER A 304 2.26 -3.70 4.91
N TYR A 305 3.45 -4.20 4.62
CA TYR A 305 3.67 -5.01 3.42
C TYR A 305 2.90 -6.35 3.47
N ALA A 306 2.67 -6.88 4.67
CA ALA A 306 2.15 -8.23 4.91
C ALA A 306 0.62 -8.32 4.98
N GLY A 307 -0.07 -7.23 5.35
CA GLY A 307 -1.53 -7.29 5.51
C GLY A 307 -2.19 -5.93 5.72
N VAL A 308 -3.52 -5.94 5.62
CA VAL A 308 -4.39 -4.76 5.71
C VAL A 308 -5.12 -4.75 7.05
N VAL A 309 -5.23 -3.57 7.66
CA VAL A 309 -6.10 -3.30 8.81
C VAL A 309 -7.17 -2.29 8.41
N GLU A 310 -8.43 -2.71 8.44
CA GLU A 310 -9.58 -1.85 8.17
C GLU A 310 -10.06 -1.19 9.46
N ILE A 311 -10.26 0.13 9.43
CA ILE A 311 -10.79 0.93 10.54
C ILE A 311 -12.26 1.23 10.25
N GLY A 312 -13.16 0.87 11.18
CA GLY A 312 -14.60 1.16 11.08
C GLY A 312 -15.52 -0.07 11.00
N GLN A 313 -14.98 -1.27 10.81
CA GLN A 313 -15.75 -2.53 10.88
C GLN A 313 -15.69 -3.11 12.29
N THR A 314 -14.56 -3.66 12.66
CA THR A 314 -14.26 -4.10 14.04
C THR A 314 -13.39 -3.04 14.69
N PRO A 315 -13.60 -2.70 15.98
CA PRO A 315 -12.74 -1.75 16.66
C PRO A 315 -11.28 -2.18 16.64
N VAL A 316 -10.39 -1.26 16.25
CA VAL A 316 -8.96 -1.52 16.06
C VAL A 316 -8.19 -1.11 17.32
N ILE A 317 -7.23 -1.92 17.74
CA ILE A 317 -6.30 -1.63 18.83
C ILE A 317 -5.01 -1.06 18.27
N VAL A 318 -4.68 0.18 18.66
CA VAL A 318 -3.40 0.83 18.39
C VAL A 318 -2.56 0.75 19.67
N GLY A 319 -1.45 0.02 19.61
CA GLY A 319 -0.59 -0.23 20.78
C GLY A 319 0.25 1.00 21.11
N GLU A 320 0.11 1.53 22.35
CA GLU A 320 0.71 2.80 22.81
C GLU A 320 2.10 2.67 23.46
N ARG A 321 2.76 1.49 23.43
CA ARG A 321 3.94 1.27 24.25
C ARG A 321 5.23 1.88 23.70
N ILE A 322 5.35 2.02 22.38
CA ILE A 322 6.49 2.67 21.72
C ILE A 322 6.25 4.21 21.71
N ASN A 323 6.16 4.79 22.90
CA ASN A 323 5.92 6.22 23.11
C ASN A 323 6.50 6.62 24.47
N PRO A 324 7.31 7.70 24.58
CA PRO A 324 8.00 8.09 25.80
C PRO A 324 7.07 8.65 26.89
N THR A 325 5.84 9.03 26.58
CA THR A 325 4.92 9.67 27.52
C THR A 325 4.63 8.77 28.72
N GLY A 326 5.03 9.21 29.91
CA GLY A 326 4.81 8.48 31.17
C GLY A 326 5.65 7.21 31.37
N LYS A 327 6.62 6.91 30.48
CA LYS A 327 7.39 5.65 30.49
C LYS A 327 8.89 5.89 30.67
N SER A 328 9.38 5.83 31.91
CA SER A 328 10.79 6.14 32.24
C SER A 328 11.79 5.20 31.55
N ARG A 329 11.50 3.89 31.48
CA ARG A 329 12.38 2.92 30.83
C ARG A 329 12.46 3.15 29.32
N PHE A 330 11.35 3.50 28.68
CA PHE A 330 11.33 3.80 27.25
C PHE A 330 12.11 5.10 26.93
N LYS A 331 11.98 6.14 27.77
CA LYS A 331 12.80 7.35 27.69
C LYS A 331 14.29 7.05 27.79
N GLN A 332 14.67 6.16 28.69
CA GLN A 332 16.07 5.72 28.83
C GLN A 332 16.53 4.99 27.57
N ALA A 333 15.72 4.06 27.04
CA ALA A 333 16.04 3.32 25.81
C ALA A 333 16.27 4.25 24.61
N LEU A 334 15.46 5.32 24.46
CA LEU A 334 15.66 6.31 23.42
C LEU A 334 16.98 7.05 23.58
N ARG A 335 17.36 7.47 24.80
CA ARG A 335 18.63 8.17 25.09
C ARG A 335 19.85 7.29 24.84
N GLU A 336 19.76 6.04 25.20
CA GLU A 336 20.82 5.04 25.04
C GLU A 336 20.82 4.40 23.63
N GLN A 337 19.84 4.72 22.80
CA GLN A 337 19.59 4.10 21.50
C GLN A 337 19.49 2.57 21.61
N ASP A 338 18.89 2.07 22.71
CA ASP A 338 18.63 0.66 22.98
C ASP A 338 17.53 0.14 22.01
N MET A 339 17.95 -0.11 20.78
CA MET A 339 17.06 -0.53 19.71
C MET A 339 16.40 -1.88 20.03
N ASP A 340 17.12 -2.79 20.68
CA ASP A 340 16.60 -4.12 21.03
C ASP A 340 15.39 -4.02 21.96
N TYR A 341 15.45 -3.12 22.95
CA TYR A 341 14.30 -2.86 23.83
C TYR A 341 13.10 -2.29 23.04
N ILE A 342 13.34 -1.35 22.13
CA ILE A 342 12.28 -0.75 21.31
C ILE A 342 11.60 -1.80 20.43
N LEU A 343 12.39 -2.67 19.78
CA LEU A 343 11.88 -3.75 18.94
C LEU A 343 11.11 -4.79 19.76
N GLN A 344 11.61 -5.13 20.95
CA GLN A 344 10.93 -6.08 21.85
C GLN A 344 9.56 -5.54 22.30
N GLU A 345 9.42 -4.24 22.58
CA GLU A 345 8.12 -3.63 22.86
C GLU A 345 7.15 -3.78 21.67
N GLY A 346 7.63 -3.62 20.44
CA GLY A 346 6.81 -3.86 19.24
C GLY A 346 6.33 -5.31 19.13
N ILE A 347 7.26 -6.26 19.27
CA ILE A 347 6.95 -7.70 19.20
C ILE A 347 5.95 -8.10 20.30
N THR A 348 6.16 -7.63 21.52
CA THR A 348 5.28 -7.98 22.65
C THR A 348 3.86 -7.42 22.44
N GLN A 349 3.73 -6.17 21.98
CA GLN A 349 2.41 -5.59 21.66
C GLN A 349 1.68 -6.36 20.56
N MET A 350 2.40 -6.81 19.52
CA MET A 350 1.86 -7.66 18.47
C MET A 350 1.34 -8.98 19.04
N GLN A 351 2.11 -9.63 19.91
CA GLN A 351 1.72 -10.89 20.58
C GLN A 351 0.51 -10.71 21.50
N ASP A 352 0.37 -9.54 22.13
CA ASP A 352 -0.75 -9.21 23.01
C ASP A 352 -2.00 -8.72 22.26
N GLY A 353 -1.96 -8.71 20.91
CA GLY A 353 -3.12 -8.48 20.07
C GLY A 353 -3.33 -7.03 19.63
N ALA A 354 -2.29 -6.19 19.60
CA ALA A 354 -2.35 -4.93 18.87
C ALA A 354 -2.57 -5.20 17.38
N HIS A 355 -3.29 -4.30 16.70
CA HIS A 355 -3.51 -4.34 15.25
C HIS A 355 -2.63 -3.33 14.51
N ILE A 356 -2.27 -2.23 15.18
CA ILE A 356 -1.40 -1.15 14.70
C ILE A 356 -0.46 -0.79 15.84
N LEU A 357 0.78 -0.39 15.56
CA LEU A 357 1.70 0.11 16.58
C LEU A 357 1.87 1.63 16.45
N ASP A 358 1.62 2.35 17.54
CA ASP A 358 1.97 3.77 17.67
C ASP A 358 3.47 3.91 17.91
N VAL A 359 4.14 4.73 17.10
CA VAL A 359 5.59 4.93 17.13
C VAL A 359 5.90 6.40 17.31
N ASN A 360 6.32 6.75 18.53
CA ASN A 360 6.75 8.09 18.92
C ASN A 360 8.12 8.02 19.60
N VAL A 361 9.08 8.82 19.11
CA VAL A 361 10.44 8.92 19.67
C VAL A 361 10.76 10.33 20.17
N GLY A 362 9.74 11.20 20.24
CA GLY A 362 9.90 12.61 20.57
C GLY A 362 10.33 12.85 22.02
N LEU A 363 11.57 13.27 22.21
CA LEU A 363 12.13 13.83 23.44
C LEU A 363 12.92 15.08 23.11
N PRO A 364 12.94 16.10 24.00
CA PRO A 364 13.61 17.37 23.72
C PRO A 364 15.10 17.25 23.35
N GLU A 365 15.78 16.21 23.84
CA GLU A 365 17.19 15.94 23.60
C GLU A 365 17.49 15.00 22.42
N ILE A 366 16.46 14.51 21.72
CA ILE A 366 16.60 13.55 20.62
C ILE A 366 16.44 14.26 19.27
N ASP A 367 17.31 13.92 18.32
CA ASP A 367 17.13 14.25 16.89
C ASP A 367 16.06 13.33 16.30
N GLU A 368 14.82 13.77 16.40
CA GLU A 368 13.65 13.00 15.98
C GLU A 368 13.64 12.72 14.46
N PRO A 369 13.94 13.69 13.57
CA PRO A 369 14.08 13.46 12.14
C PRO A 369 15.10 12.38 11.76
N ALA A 370 16.13 12.16 12.56
CA ALA A 370 17.12 11.11 12.34
C ALA A 370 16.71 9.77 12.97
N LEU A 371 16.13 9.77 14.19
CA LEU A 371 15.85 8.55 14.94
C LEU A 371 14.55 7.85 14.49
N LEU A 372 13.46 8.59 14.23
CA LEU A 372 12.17 8.01 13.88
C LEU A 372 12.24 7.09 12.65
N PRO A 373 12.86 7.49 11.52
CA PRO A 373 13.00 6.59 10.37
C PRO A 373 13.86 5.36 10.66
N GLN A 374 14.85 5.44 11.56
CA GLN A 374 15.63 4.26 11.96
C GLN A 374 14.78 3.26 12.72
N VAL A 375 13.98 3.72 13.69
CA VAL A 375 13.04 2.87 14.45
C VAL A 375 12.03 2.24 13.50
N VAL A 376 11.44 3.00 12.57
CA VAL A 376 10.48 2.50 11.59
C VAL A 376 11.11 1.41 10.72
N ARG A 377 12.32 1.63 10.16
CA ARG A 377 13.02 0.61 9.35
C ARG A 377 13.28 -0.68 10.11
N ARG A 378 13.63 -0.60 11.39
CA ARG A 378 13.89 -1.77 12.21
C ARG A 378 12.61 -2.50 12.62
N LEU A 379 11.56 -1.76 13.03
CA LEU A 379 10.28 -2.34 13.43
C LEU A 379 9.65 -3.13 12.28
N GLN A 380 9.58 -2.58 11.06
CA GLN A 380 8.99 -3.28 9.91
C GLN A 380 9.76 -4.54 9.47
N GLY A 381 10.97 -4.76 10.01
CA GLY A 381 11.74 -5.99 9.82
C GLY A 381 11.42 -7.09 10.83
N VAL A 382 10.66 -6.79 11.91
CA VAL A 382 10.38 -7.74 13.01
C VAL A 382 8.89 -7.84 13.36
N VAL A 383 8.04 -6.92 12.87
CA VAL A 383 6.59 -6.94 13.05
C VAL A 383 5.86 -6.79 11.72
N ASP A 384 4.76 -7.53 11.56
CA ASP A 384 3.93 -7.51 10.35
C ASP A 384 2.78 -6.48 10.46
N LEU A 385 2.68 -5.75 11.56
CA LEU A 385 1.61 -4.79 11.82
C LEU A 385 1.85 -3.47 11.10
N PRO A 386 0.77 -2.78 10.65
CA PRO A 386 0.86 -1.38 10.25
C PRO A 386 1.37 -0.49 11.38
N LEU A 387 2.05 0.60 11.01
CA LEU A 387 2.58 1.57 11.97
C LEU A 387 1.78 2.88 11.92
N GLN A 388 1.58 3.46 13.10
CA GLN A 388 1.17 4.84 13.28
C GLN A 388 2.42 5.69 13.52
N MET A 389 2.67 6.67 12.67
CA MET A 389 3.74 7.64 12.84
C MET A 389 3.23 8.77 13.73
N ASP A 390 3.73 8.87 14.95
CA ASP A 390 3.30 9.86 15.92
C ASP A 390 4.41 10.89 16.18
N THR A 391 4.34 12.02 15.50
CA THR A 391 5.26 13.15 15.64
C THR A 391 4.60 14.47 15.27
N SER A 392 5.00 15.53 15.93
CA SER A 392 4.66 16.91 15.57
C SER A 392 5.68 17.58 14.62
N ASP A 393 6.81 16.92 14.36
CA ASP A 393 7.84 17.43 13.45
C ASP A 393 7.57 16.96 12.01
N PRO A 394 7.27 17.88 11.06
CA PRO A 394 6.98 17.50 9.69
C PRO A 394 8.16 16.83 8.96
N GLN A 395 9.41 17.15 9.32
CA GLN A 395 10.57 16.52 8.71
C GLN A 395 10.75 15.09 9.21
N ALA A 396 10.55 14.84 10.51
CA ALA A 396 10.54 13.51 11.08
C ALA A 396 9.42 12.65 10.45
N MET A 397 8.22 13.25 10.28
CA MET A 397 7.10 12.60 9.60
C MET A 397 7.44 12.23 8.17
N GLU A 398 7.99 13.15 7.38
CA GLU A 398 8.35 12.87 5.99
C GLU A 398 9.41 11.76 5.88
N ASN A 399 10.46 11.83 6.70
CA ASN A 399 11.54 10.83 6.70
C ASN A 399 11.02 9.43 7.06
N ALA A 400 10.11 9.34 8.04
CA ALA A 400 9.48 8.08 8.44
C ALA A 400 8.56 7.52 7.35
N LEU A 401 7.68 8.36 6.79
CA LEU A 401 6.77 7.95 5.71
C LEU A 401 7.52 7.50 4.45
N ARG A 402 8.65 8.15 4.14
CA ARG A 402 9.48 7.79 2.99
C ARG A 402 10.00 6.36 3.07
N CYS A 403 10.47 5.94 4.24
CA CYS A 403 11.07 4.62 4.44
C CYS A 403 10.08 3.53 4.91
N TYR A 404 8.81 3.85 5.13
CA TYR A 404 7.81 2.87 5.55
C TYR A 404 7.28 2.06 4.37
N ASN A 405 7.30 0.73 4.46
CA ASN A 405 6.79 -0.20 3.45
C ASN A 405 5.32 -0.55 3.73
N GLY A 406 4.42 0.38 3.43
CA GLY A 406 2.99 0.25 3.66
C GLY A 406 2.25 1.57 3.53
N LYS A 407 0.97 1.59 3.91
CA LYS A 407 0.14 2.79 4.08
C LYS A 407 -0.01 3.07 5.58
N ALA A 408 0.67 4.10 6.07
CA ALA A 408 0.73 4.45 7.48
C ALA A 408 -0.55 5.09 8.01
N LEU A 409 -0.75 5.00 9.33
CA LEU A 409 -1.58 5.94 10.08
C LEU A 409 -0.69 7.13 10.48
N ILE A 410 -1.12 8.37 10.18
CA ILE A 410 -0.34 9.60 10.36
C ILE A 410 -0.92 10.39 11.53
N ASN A 411 -0.21 10.44 12.64
CA ASN A 411 -0.62 11.15 13.85
C ASN A 411 0.31 12.36 14.08
N SER A 412 -0.15 13.61 13.81
CA SER A 412 -1.50 14.03 13.51
C SER A 412 -1.55 15.36 12.75
N VAL A 413 -2.74 15.68 12.27
CA VAL A 413 -3.11 17.02 11.86
C VAL A 413 -4.12 17.59 12.86
N ASN A 414 -4.21 18.93 12.99
CA ASN A 414 -5.23 19.59 13.77
C ASN A 414 -5.87 20.76 12.99
N GLY A 415 -6.85 21.45 13.58
CA GLY A 415 -7.58 22.53 12.93
C GLY A 415 -6.79 23.82 12.69
N LYS A 416 -5.51 23.90 13.13
CA LYS A 416 -4.64 25.05 12.84
C LYS A 416 -4.23 25.03 11.38
N GLN A 417 -4.21 26.22 10.76
CA GLN A 417 -3.84 26.31 9.35
C GLN A 417 -2.42 25.84 9.07
N GLU A 418 -1.46 26.15 9.93
CA GLU A 418 -0.07 25.71 9.82
C GLU A 418 0.05 24.19 9.82
N SER A 419 -0.69 23.51 10.71
CA SER A 419 -0.70 22.05 10.80
C SER A 419 -1.21 21.40 9.52
N MET A 420 -2.34 21.90 8.99
CA MET A 420 -2.92 21.38 7.74
C MET A 420 -2.00 21.62 6.54
N GLN A 421 -1.36 22.79 6.46
CA GLN A 421 -0.42 23.11 5.39
C GLN A 421 0.86 22.28 5.44
N ALA A 422 1.31 21.89 6.63
CA ALA A 422 2.50 21.05 6.79
C ALA A 422 2.21 19.57 6.52
N ILE A 423 1.08 19.04 6.99
CA ILE A 423 0.81 17.59 7.00
C ILE A 423 0.05 17.11 5.75
N PHE A 424 -0.93 17.84 5.22
CA PHE A 424 -1.70 17.36 4.07
C PHE A 424 -0.88 17.09 2.80
N PRO A 425 0.16 17.90 2.45
CA PRO A 425 1.05 17.56 1.36
C PRO A 425 1.76 16.21 1.55
N LEU A 426 2.15 15.87 2.80
CA LEU A 426 2.78 14.59 3.12
C LEU A 426 1.79 13.43 2.99
N VAL A 427 0.55 13.61 3.52
CA VAL A 427 -0.54 12.64 3.34
C VAL A 427 -0.78 12.38 1.86
N LYS A 428 -0.84 13.42 1.04
CA LYS A 428 -1.04 13.28 -0.42
C LYS A 428 0.13 12.62 -1.12
N LYS A 429 1.35 12.91 -0.71
CA LYS A 429 2.57 12.36 -1.32
C LYS A 429 2.75 10.87 -1.00
N TYR A 430 2.54 10.49 0.26
CA TYR A 430 2.82 9.15 0.77
C TYR A 430 1.58 8.27 0.98
N GLY A 431 0.37 8.84 0.87
CA GLY A 431 -0.89 8.10 0.82
C GLY A 431 -1.36 7.52 2.14
N GLY A 432 -1.01 8.13 3.29
CA GLY A 432 -1.43 7.67 4.61
C GLY A 432 -2.89 7.97 4.96
N VAL A 433 -3.38 7.35 6.02
CA VAL A 433 -4.61 7.74 6.72
C VAL A 433 -4.22 8.71 7.83
N VAL A 434 -4.83 9.91 7.88
CA VAL A 434 -4.44 10.95 8.83
C VAL A 434 -5.39 11.02 10.03
N VAL A 435 -4.81 11.10 11.23
CA VAL A 435 -5.54 11.38 12.48
C VAL A 435 -5.78 12.89 12.59
N ALA A 436 -7.04 13.29 12.69
CA ALA A 436 -7.48 14.69 12.77
C ALA A 436 -7.88 15.03 14.21
N LEU A 437 -7.06 15.80 14.90
CA LEU A 437 -7.31 16.23 16.27
C LEU A 437 -8.31 17.39 16.28
N THR A 438 -9.37 17.31 17.09
CA THR A 438 -10.42 18.33 17.20
C THR A 438 -9.99 19.50 18.10
N LEU A 439 -8.88 20.15 17.76
CA LEU A 439 -8.38 21.37 18.39
C LEU A 439 -7.91 22.37 17.32
N ASP A 440 -7.88 23.65 17.68
CA ASP A 440 -7.38 24.72 16.81
C ASP A 440 -6.59 25.81 17.58
N GLU A 441 -6.48 27.00 17.00
CA GLU A 441 -5.79 28.14 17.62
C GLU A 441 -6.38 28.55 18.96
N SER A 442 -7.67 28.29 19.17
CA SER A 442 -8.41 28.61 20.42
C SER A 442 -8.25 27.48 21.47
N GLY A 443 -7.60 26.37 21.10
CA GLY A 443 -7.44 25.20 21.95
C GLY A 443 -8.46 24.09 21.67
N ILE A 444 -8.79 23.31 22.70
CA ILE A 444 -9.75 22.20 22.63
C ILE A 444 -11.15 22.72 23.01
N PRO A 445 -12.17 22.60 22.14
CA PRO A 445 -13.52 23.01 22.49
C PRO A 445 -14.11 22.23 23.68
N GLU A 446 -14.78 22.93 24.57
CA GLU A 446 -15.46 22.37 25.73
C GLU A 446 -16.75 21.62 25.39
N THR A 447 -17.26 21.76 24.18
CA THR A 447 -18.52 21.15 23.72
C THR A 447 -18.29 20.14 22.60
N ALA A 448 -19.15 19.13 22.52
CA ALA A 448 -19.14 18.14 21.43
C ALA A 448 -19.40 18.83 20.06
N GLN A 449 -20.26 19.82 20.01
CA GLN A 449 -20.57 20.58 18.79
C GLN A 449 -19.33 21.35 18.28
N GLY A 450 -18.59 22.01 19.18
CA GLY A 450 -17.35 22.71 18.79
C GLY A 450 -16.30 21.77 18.25
N ARG A 451 -16.18 20.56 18.80
CA ARG A 451 -15.28 19.51 18.27
C ARG A 451 -15.72 19.03 16.88
N LEU A 452 -17.01 18.85 16.65
CA LEU A 452 -17.56 18.52 15.33
C LEU A 452 -17.23 19.61 14.29
N GLU A 453 -17.34 20.88 14.65
CA GLU A 453 -17.07 22.02 13.74
C GLU A 453 -15.60 22.03 13.29
N ILE A 454 -14.66 21.78 14.21
CA ILE A 454 -13.24 21.64 13.87
C ILE A 454 -13.01 20.41 12.98
N ALA A 455 -13.59 19.27 13.33
CA ALA A 455 -13.51 18.07 12.50
C ALA A 455 -14.00 18.30 11.07
N ARG A 456 -15.15 18.97 10.92
CA ARG A 456 -15.72 19.35 9.62
C ARG A 456 -14.76 20.21 8.82
N ARG A 457 -14.18 21.25 9.42
CA ARG A 457 -13.20 22.13 8.79
C ARG A 457 -11.97 21.37 8.29
N ILE A 458 -11.44 20.43 9.10
CA ILE A 458 -10.31 19.61 8.72
C ILE A 458 -10.65 18.72 7.52
N VAL A 459 -11.79 18.02 7.55
CA VAL A 459 -12.26 17.15 6.46
C VAL A 459 -12.49 17.92 5.16
N GLU A 460 -13.11 19.10 5.23
CA GLU A 460 -13.34 19.95 4.05
C GLU A 460 -12.03 20.50 3.48
N THR A 461 -11.10 20.90 4.33
CA THR A 461 -9.77 21.37 3.90
C THR A 461 -8.99 20.24 3.24
N ALA A 462 -9.00 19.02 3.81
CA ALA A 462 -8.34 17.85 3.25
C ALA A 462 -8.86 17.52 1.84
N ALA A 463 -10.16 17.66 1.60
CA ALA A 463 -10.74 17.47 0.26
C ALA A 463 -10.14 18.43 -0.77
N GLY A 464 -9.81 19.67 -0.38
CA GLY A 464 -9.10 20.64 -1.22
C GLY A 464 -7.70 20.21 -1.64
N TYR A 465 -7.02 19.38 -0.83
CA TYR A 465 -5.76 18.73 -1.16
C TYR A 465 -5.93 17.42 -1.97
N GLY A 466 -7.18 17.01 -2.22
CA GLY A 466 -7.50 15.76 -2.91
C GLY A 466 -7.27 14.52 -2.02
N ILE A 467 -7.45 14.67 -0.71
CA ILE A 467 -7.47 13.58 0.28
C ILE A 467 -8.92 13.14 0.45
N ASP A 468 -9.18 11.84 0.25
CA ASP A 468 -10.52 11.28 0.41
C ASP A 468 -10.89 11.15 1.89
N ARG A 469 -12.20 11.25 2.21
CA ARG A 469 -12.72 11.07 3.58
C ARG A 469 -12.32 9.73 4.21
N ARG A 470 -12.20 8.68 3.42
CA ARG A 470 -11.74 7.37 3.88
C ARG A 470 -10.29 7.37 4.41
N ASP A 471 -9.51 8.39 4.05
CA ASP A 471 -8.13 8.56 4.52
C ASP A 471 -8.03 9.53 5.72
N ILE A 472 -9.15 9.75 6.43
CA ILE A 472 -9.22 10.57 7.62
C ILE A 472 -9.88 9.78 8.75
N VAL A 473 -9.24 9.77 9.93
CA VAL A 473 -9.83 9.32 11.20
C VAL A 473 -9.81 10.48 12.19
N VAL A 474 -10.92 10.74 12.87
CA VAL A 474 -11.05 11.90 13.76
C VAL A 474 -10.83 11.49 15.21
N ASP A 475 -9.91 12.17 15.89
CA ASP A 475 -9.76 12.10 17.35
C ASP A 475 -10.58 13.21 18.00
N ALA A 476 -11.64 12.79 18.69
CA ALA A 476 -12.52 13.67 19.44
C ALA A 476 -11.87 14.27 20.71
N LEU A 477 -10.65 13.86 21.02
CA LEU A 477 -9.83 14.23 22.16
C LEU A 477 -10.42 13.85 23.53
N THR A 478 -9.68 13.04 24.25
CA THR A 478 -10.04 12.60 25.61
C THR A 478 -9.40 13.53 26.63
N MET A 479 -10.22 14.30 27.32
CA MET A 479 -9.79 15.12 28.45
C MET A 479 -9.92 14.33 29.74
N THR A 480 -8.99 14.58 30.70
CA THR A 480 -9.05 13.89 31.99
C THR A 480 -10.22 14.34 32.84
N ILE A 481 -10.90 13.41 33.47
CA ILE A 481 -11.98 13.71 34.43
C ILE A 481 -11.48 14.32 35.76
N SER A 482 -10.17 14.29 36.01
CA SER A 482 -9.58 14.89 37.22
C SER A 482 -9.59 16.42 37.22
N THR A 483 -9.77 17.05 36.07
CA THR A 483 -9.86 18.52 35.95
C THR A 483 -11.27 19.05 36.18
N GLY A 484 -12.25 18.18 36.41
CA GLY A 484 -13.65 18.54 36.62
C GLY A 484 -14.48 18.60 35.31
N GLY A 485 -15.78 18.87 35.45
CA GLY A 485 -16.70 18.94 34.33
C GLY A 485 -17.16 17.60 33.77
N ASP A 486 -17.90 17.61 32.66
CA ASP A 486 -18.42 16.43 31.98
C ASP A 486 -17.48 16.01 30.81
N ALA A 487 -16.19 15.89 31.08
CA ALA A 487 -15.18 15.58 30.07
C ALA A 487 -15.46 14.27 29.32
N ALA A 488 -15.93 13.25 30.03
CA ALA A 488 -16.27 11.95 29.43
C ALA A 488 -17.51 12.08 28.52
N GLY A 489 -18.60 12.72 29.00
CA GLY A 489 -19.82 12.92 28.24
C GLY A 489 -19.58 13.70 26.95
N VAL A 490 -18.86 14.82 27.04
CA VAL A 490 -18.49 15.62 25.86
C VAL A 490 -17.72 14.81 24.80
N THR A 491 -16.77 13.97 25.24
CA THR A 491 -16.01 13.12 24.30
C THR A 491 -16.92 12.08 23.64
N LEU A 492 -17.78 11.40 24.41
CA LEU A 492 -18.70 10.39 23.88
C LEU A 492 -19.73 10.99 22.93
N ASP A 493 -20.26 12.18 23.23
CA ASP A 493 -21.20 12.87 22.36
C ASP A 493 -20.50 13.37 21.09
N ALA A 494 -19.27 13.87 21.18
CA ALA A 494 -18.47 14.23 20.01
C ALA A 494 -18.25 13.04 19.08
N LEU A 495 -17.93 11.85 19.60
CA LEU A 495 -17.80 10.62 18.79
C LEU A 495 -19.09 10.33 18.02
N ARG A 496 -20.27 10.37 18.70
CA ARG A 496 -21.56 10.12 18.05
C ARG A 496 -21.85 11.14 16.94
N LEU A 497 -21.66 12.43 17.22
CA LEU A 497 -21.88 13.50 16.26
C LEU A 497 -20.97 13.39 15.03
N ILE A 498 -19.67 13.14 15.23
CA ILE A 498 -18.69 12.98 14.14
C ILE A 498 -19.08 11.81 13.23
N LYS A 499 -19.44 10.67 13.82
CA LYS A 499 -19.90 9.49 13.05
C LYS A 499 -21.18 9.80 12.25
N GLN A 500 -22.15 10.43 12.85
CA GLN A 500 -23.46 10.69 12.24
C GLN A 500 -23.38 11.77 11.16
N GLU A 501 -22.67 12.86 11.42
CA GLU A 501 -22.65 14.04 10.56
C GLU A 501 -21.59 13.96 9.44
N LEU A 502 -20.41 13.40 9.74
CA LEU A 502 -19.30 13.38 8.79
C LEU A 502 -19.13 12.01 8.13
N GLY A 503 -19.57 10.92 8.77
CA GLY A 503 -19.43 9.56 8.24
C GLY A 503 -17.98 9.10 8.12
N VAL A 504 -17.07 9.69 8.89
CA VAL A 504 -15.64 9.30 8.97
C VAL A 504 -15.40 8.35 10.14
N SER A 505 -14.28 7.63 10.11
CA SER A 505 -13.86 6.80 11.23
C SER A 505 -13.32 7.64 12.39
N THR A 506 -13.35 7.09 13.60
CA THR A 506 -12.93 7.77 14.83
C THR A 506 -11.81 7.02 15.55
N ILE A 507 -10.97 7.76 16.26
CA ILE A 507 -9.88 7.25 17.09
C ILE A 507 -9.83 8.01 18.42
N LEU A 508 -9.35 7.39 19.49
CA LEU A 508 -9.10 8.03 20.78
C LEU A 508 -7.86 7.52 21.46
N GLY A 509 -7.10 8.42 22.09
CA GLY A 509 -6.19 8.10 23.18
C GLY A 509 -6.96 7.86 24.48
N VAL A 510 -7.42 6.63 24.71
CA VAL A 510 -8.34 6.27 25.79
C VAL A 510 -7.74 6.54 27.17
N SER A 511 -6.45 6.26 27.36
CA SER A 511 -5.75 6.35 28.63
C SER A 511 -5.69 7.78 29.22
N ASN A 512 -5.96 8.80 28.42
CA ASN A 512 -5.95 10.19 28.84
C ASN A 512 -7.07 10.53 29.84
N ILE A 513 -8.19 9.81 29.80
CA ILE A 513 -9.37 10.04 30.67
C ILE A 513 -9.01 9.99 32.17
N SER A 514 -8.04 9.21 32.55
CA SER A 514 -7.70 8.92 33.94
C SER A 514 -6.41 9.59 34.43
N PHE A 515 -5.85 10.55 33.70
CA PHE A 515 -4.64 11.23 34.18
C PHE A 515 -4.85 11.87 35.56
N GLY A 516 -3.88 11.62 36.46
CA GLY A 516 -3.92 12.12 37.82
C GLY A 516 -4.78 11.30 38.80
N LEU A 517 -5.46 10.24 38.36
CA LEU A 517 -6.32 9.41 39.19
C LEU A 517 -5.62 8.13 39.68
N PRO A 518 -5.96 7.60 40.87
CA PRO A 518 -5.52 6.30 41.29
C PRO A 518 -6.28 5.19 40.55
N ARG A 519 -5.73 3.97 40.49
CA ARG A 519 -6.33 2.78 39.85
C ARG A 519 -6.84 3.06 38.41
N ARG A 520 -6.02 3.74 37.62
CA ARG A 520 -6.32 4.22 36.27
C ARG A 520 -6.98 3.17 35.38
N GLU A 521 -6.56 1.91 35.48
CA GLU A 521 -7.06 0.81 34.67
C GLU A 521 -8.58 0.62 34.80
N LEU A 522 -9.16 0.79 35.99
CA LEU A 522 -10.62 0.70 36.18
C LEU A 522 -11.36 1.76 35.39
N VAL A 523 -10.87 3.01 35.44
CA VAL A 523 -11.47 4.14 34.73
C VAL A 523 -11.29 3.97 33.23
N ASN A 524 -10.07 3.61 32.78
CA ASN A 524 -9.78 3.40 31.38
C ASN A 524 -10.66 2.30 30.77
N THR A 525 -10.80 1.16 31.44
CA THR A 525 -11.61 0.03 30.95
C THR A 525 -13.09 0.40 30.85
N ALA A 526 -13.65 1.07 31.87
CA ALA A 526 -15.04 1.52 31.85
C ALA A 526 -15.29 2.54 30.73
N PHE A 527 -14.43 3.57 30.62
CA PHE A 527 -14.55 4.59 29.58
C PHE A 527 -14.38 4.00 28.17
N PHE A 528 -13.44 3.06 28.00
CA PHE A 528 -13.23 2.37 26.73
C PHE A 528 -14.49 1.65 26.25
N THR A 529 -15.15 0.89 27.12
CA THR A 529 -16.43 0.23 26.80
C THR A 529 -17.51 1.22 26.39
N MET A 530 -17.63 2.36 27.09
CA MET A 530 -18.56 3.44 26.74
C MET A 530 -18.22 4.07 25.39
N ALA A 531 -16.94 4.27 25.09
CA ALA A 531 -16.48 4.86 23.84
C ALA A 531 -16.74 3.90 22.64
N LEU A 532 -16.52 2.60 22.82
CA LEU A 532 -16.86 1.58 21.81
C LEU A 532 -18.36 1.61 21.49
N GLN A 533 -19.21 1.68 22.52
CA GLN A 533 -20.65 1.80 22.35
C GLN A 533 -21.07 3.13 21.70
N ALA A 534 -20.31 4.21 21.93
CA ALA A 534 -20.52 5.52 21.29
C ALA A 534 -20.05 5.57 19.81
N GLY A 535 -19.41 4.50 19.30
CA GLY A 535 -19.00 4.39 17.90
C GLY A 535 -17.50 4.59 17.65
N LEU A 536 -16.65 4.36 18.66
CA LEU A 536 -15.20 4.39 18.51
C LEU A 536 -14.73 3.26 17.59
N ASP A 537 -13.95 3.59 16.54
CA ASP A 537 -13.45 2.64 15.56
C ASP A 537 -12.01 2.19 15.84
N ALA A 538 -11.17 3.06 16.44
CA ALA A 538 -9.80 2.74 16.80
C ALA A 538 -9.45 3.31 18.19
N ALA A 539 -8.71 2.55 18.98
CA ALA A 539 -8.34 2.93 20.33
C ALA A 539 -6.83 2.83 20.56
N ILE A 540 -6.20 3.93 20.92
CA ILE A 540 -4.80 3.96 21.35
C ILE A 540 -4.79 3.57 22.84
N ILE A 541 -4.34 2.34 23.10
CA ILE A 541 -4.35 1.74 24.46
C ILE A 541 -3.10 0.89 24.69
N ASN A 542 -2.90 0.50 25.95
CA ASN A 542 -1.88 -0.48 26.33
C ASN A 542 -2.39 -1.92 26.11
N PRO A 543 -1.94 -2.68 25.09
CA PRO A 543 -2.42 -4.04 24.85
C PRO A 543 -1.95 -5.05 25.91
N HIS A 544 -0.94 -4.72 26.73
CA HIS A 544 -0.52 -5.58 27.85
C HIS A 544 -1.54 -5.59 28.99
N SER A 545 -2.52 -4.67 29.01
CA SER A 545 -3.58 -4.68 30.02
C SER A 545 -4.65 -5.72 29.67
N ALA A 546 -4.64 -6.84 30.39
CA ALA A 546 -5.64 -7.89 30.21
C ALA A 546 -7.07 -7.34 30.36
N ALA A 547 -7.31 -6.44 31.34
CA ALA A 547 -8.62 -5.84 31.55
C ALA A 547 -9.10 -5.03 30.33
N MET A 548 -8.23 -4.28 29.66
CA MET A 548 -8.58 -3.53 28.46
C MET A 548 -8.85 -4.46 27.28
N MET A 549 -8.03 -5.48 27.07
CA MET A 549 -8.18 -6.43 25.98
C MET A 549 -9.43 -7.32 26.16
N ASP A 550 -9.75 -7.71 27.38
CA ASP A 550 -10.98 -8.46 27.69
C ASP A 550 -12.23 -7.59 27.47
N ALA A 551 -12.18 -6.31 27.87
CA ALA A 551 -13.24 -5.36 27.59
C ALA A 551 -13.46 -5.15 26.09
N TRP A 552 -12.38 -5.09 25.30
CA TRP A 552 -12.46 -5.01 23.83
C TRP A 552 -13.17 -6.23 23.24
N ARG A 553 -12.75 -7.45 23.61
CA ARG A 553 -13.34 -8.70 23.10
C ARG A 553 -14.82 -8.82 23.47
N ALA A 554 -15.14 -8.56 24.75
CA ALA A 554 -16.52 -8.57 25.21
C ALA A 554 -17.38 -7.54 24.48
N SER A 555 -16.83 -6.33 24.25
CA SER A 555 -17.55 -5.28 23.52
C SER A 555 -17.74 -5.65 22.05
N CYS A 556 -16.77 -6.25 21.38
CA CYS A 556 -16.91 -6.75 20.00
C CYS A 556 -18.04 -7.78 19.88
N ALA A 557 -18.13 -8.72 20.83
CA ALA A 557 -19.22 -9.70 20.87
C ALA A 557 -20.58 -9.04 21.10
N LEU A 558 -20.68 -8.13 22.10
CA LEU A 558 -21.93 -7.42 22.42
C LEU A 558 -22.41 -6.49 21.30
N LEU A 559 -21.50 -5.89 20.54
CA LEU A 559 -21.81 -5.01 19.41
C LEU A 559 -22.05 -5.76 18.10
N GLY A 560 -22.04 -7.10 18.10
CA GLY A 560 -22.20 -7.93 16.89
C GLY A 560 -21.04 -7.80 15.89
N LYS A 561 -19.85 -7.45 16.39
CA LYS A 561 -18.61 -7.31 15.61
C LYS A 561 -17.74 -8.57 15.63
N ASP A 562 -18.12 -9.56 16.41
CA ASP A 562 -17.51 -10.89 16.53
C ASP A 562 -18.57 -11.93 16.13
N GLU A 563 -18.42 -12.47 14.92
CA GLU A 563 -19.39 -13.42 14.35
C GLU A 563 -19.50 -14.68 15.20
N ASN A 564 -20.71 -14.99 15.67
CA ASN A 564 -21.02 -16.11 16.56
C ASN A 564 -20.18 -16.12 17.85
N CYS A 565 -19.66 -14.98 18.29
CA CYS A 565 -18.74 -14.85 19.42
C CYS A 565 -17.50 -15.75 19.28
N GLY A 566 -17.06 -16.01 18.04
CA GLY A 566 -15.99 -16.97 17.74
C GLY A 566 -14.65 -16.55 18.35
N GLY A 567 -14.28 -15.28 18.21
CA GLY A 567 -13.06 -14.72 18.79
C GLY A 567 -13.08 -14.69 20.31
N TYR A 568 -14.23 -14.33 20.92
CA TYR A 568 -14.42 -14.32 22.37
C TYR A 568 -14.33 -15.72 22.97
N ILE A 569 -15.00 -16.70 22.35
CA ILE A 569 -15.02 -18.10 22.81
C ILE A 569 -13.61 -18.72 22.66
N CYS A 570 -12.97 -18.55 21.52
CA CYS A 570 -11.68 -19.17 21.22
C CYS A 570 -10.62 -18.81 22.26
N LEU A 571 -10.61 -17.56 22.68
CA LEU A 571 -9.62 -17.07 23.64
C LEU A 571 -9.81 -17.63 25.05
N LEU A 572 -11.06 -17.75 25.51
CA LEU A 572 -11.37 -18.32 26.84
C LEU A 572 -11.03 -19.81 26.91
N TYR A 573 -11.11 -20.54 25.78
CA TYR A 573 -10.77 -21.96 25.71
C TYR A 573 -9.28 -22.23 25.49
N THR A 574 -8.53 -21.29 24.93
CA THR A 574 -7.08 -21.45 24.71
C THR A 574 -6.24 -20.87 25.82
N SER A 575 -6.79 -19.98 26.66
CA SER A 575 -6.11 -19.53 27.89
C SER A 575 -6.17 -20.64 28.95
N PRO A 576 -5.03 -21.03 29.57
CA PRO A 576 -5.04 -21.99 30.65
C PRO A 576 -5.74 -21.39 31.88
N SER A 577 -7.07 -21.54 31.94
CA SER A 577 -7.83 -21.17 33.14
C SER A 577 -7.78 -22.29 34.16
N PRO A 578 -7.25 -22.06 35.37
CA PRO A 578 -7.24 -23.06 36.42
C PRO A 578 -8.65 -23.39 36.97
N ARG A 579 -9.71 -22.82 36.39
CA ARG A 579 -11.07 -22.94 36.92
C ARG A 579 -12.12 -23.49 35.92
N THR A 580 -11.74 -23.88 34.70
CA THR A 580 -12.71 -24.48 33.76
C THR A 580 -12.68 -26.00 33.93
N PRO A 581 -13.76 -26.64 34.46
CA PRO A 581 -13.82 -28.09 34.50
C PRO A 581 -13.80 -28.64 33.07
N GLU A 582 -12.94 -29.60 32.79
CA GLU A 582 -12.77 -30.27 31.47
C GLU A 582 -14.10 -30.79 30.85
N HIS A 583 -15.14 -30.96 31.69
CA HIS A 583 -16.45 -31.46 31.30
C HIS A 583 -17.34 -30.48 30.51
N LEU A 584 -17.07 -29.16 30.53
CA LEU A 584 -17.86 -28.17 29.76
C LEU A 584 -17.47 -28.10 28.29
N VAL A 585 -16.21 -28.37 27.97
CA VAL A 585 -15.71 -28.36 26.58
C VAL A 585 -16.33 -29.47 25.75
N CYS A 586 -16.50 -30.67 26.32
CA CYS A 586 -17.08 -31.83 25.63
C CYS A 586 -18.59 -31.68 25.34
N ARG A 587 -19.32 -30.94 26.17
CA ARG A 587 -20.77 -30.80 26.04
C ARG A 587 -21.18 -29.87 24.89
N LEU A 588 -20.50 -28.74 24.75
CA LEU A 588 -20.74 -27.76 23.66
C LEU A 588 -20.34 -28.28 22.28
N LEU A 589 -19.35 -29.19 22.20
CA LEU A 589 -18.96 -29.83 20.94
C LEU A 589 -19.90 -30.98 20.52
N LEU A 590 -20.62 -31.57 21.46
CA LEU A 590 -21.58 -32.66 21.22
C LEU A 590 -22.98 -32.16 20.85
N GLU A 591 -23.34 -30.93 21.23
CA GLU A 591 -24.65 -30.32 20.91
C GLU A 591 -24.66 -29.63 19.51
N LYS A 592 -23.53 -29.59 18.79
CA LYS A 592 -23.42 -29.07 17.42
C LYS A 592 -23.24 -30.14 16.33
N LYS A 593 -23.60 -31.42 16.62
CA LYS A 593 -23.65 -32.46 15.59
C LYS A 593 -25.11 -32.87 15.33
#